data_c0560fc406d79cd392b33d4066758314
#
_entry.id   c0560fc406d79cd392b33d4066758314
#
_cell.length_a   1.000
_cell.length_b   1.000
_cell.length_c   1.000
_cell.angle_alpha   90.00
_cell.angle_beta   90.00
_cell.angle_gamma   90.00
#
_symmetry.space_group_name_H-M   'P 1'
#
loop_
_entity.id
_entity.type
_entity.pdbx_description
1 polymer ?
#
loop_
_entity_poly.entity_id
_entity_poly.type
_entity_poly.pdbx_seq_one_letter_code
_entity_poly.pdbx_strand_id
1 'polypeptide(L)'
;MDRLAKTICVVDIHKLQDFAQRFVVGAILDEVFADKEATGQRQPLQVILLDELNKYAPREGQSPIRETLVDIAQRGRSLGIILIGAQQTASRVAQEVVENASIRVTGRLDAAEAERSEYGWMLPSTRARARLFKPGTMVLFQPGIPAPLVFTFPFPPWATRKEEAVEDDDPFEGLS
;
A
#
# COMPACT_ATOMS: atom_id res chain seq x y z
N MET A 1 -25.26 -11.16 -14.53
CA MET A 1 -23.88 -11.07 -14.04
C MET A 1 -23.33 -9.66 -13.91
N ASP A 2 -24.15 -8.64 -14.07
CA ASP A 2 -23.70 -7.22 -14.14
C ASP A 2 -23.75 -6.45 -12.80
N ARG A 3 -24.08 -7.12 -11.71
CA ARG A 3 -24.26 -6.46 -10.39
C ARG A 3 -22.97 -6.33 -9.57
N LEU A 4 -21.89 -7.04 -9.91
CA LEU A 4 -20.63 -7.00 -9.14
C LEU A 4 -19.67 -5.87 -9.61
N ALA A 5 -19.88 -5.27 -10.75
CA ALA A 5 -18.99 -4.28 -11.35
C ALA A 5 -18.88 -2.92 -10.60
N LYS A 6 -19.58 -2.75 -9.47
CA LYS A 6 -19.52 -1.52 -8.63
C LYS A 6 -19.72 -1.82 -7.14
N THR A 7 -19.33 -2.99 -6.68
CA THR A 7 -19.52 -3.38 -5.29
C THR A 7 -18.21 -3.25 -4.53
N ILE A 8 -18.28 -2.65 -3.35
CA ILE A 8 -17.18 -2.67 -2.37
C ILE A 8 -17.52 -3.76 -1.36
N CYS A 9 -16.62 -4.73 -1.22
CA CYS A 9 -16.72 -5.76 -0.19
C CYS A 9 -15.65 -5.49 0.87
N VAL A 10 -16.07 -5.37 2.13
CA VAL A 10 -15.17 -5.23 3.27
C VAL A 10 -15.18 -6.54 4.04
N VAL A 11 -14.00 -7.17 4.15
CA VAL A 11 -13.82 -8.40 4.92
C VAL A 11 -13.17 -8.03 6.24
N ASP A 12 -13.98 -7.99 7.29
CA ASP A 12 -13.51 -7.69 8.64
C ASP A 12 -12.99 -8.95 9.32
N ILE A 13 -11.69 -9.01 9.51
CA ILE A 13 -10.96 -10.16 10.09
C ILE A 13 -10.26 -9.82 11.41
N HIS A 14 -10.46 -8.61 11.95
CA HIS A 14 -9.69 -8.12 13.09
C HIS A 14 -9.83 -9.01 14.36
N LYS A 15 -10.95 -9.71 14.52
CA LYS A 15 -11.19 -10.62 15.65
C LYS A 15 -10.58 -12.01 15.47
N LEU A 16 -10.10 -12.33 14.30
CA LEU A 16 -9.50 -13.63 14.02
C LEU A 16 -8.04 -13.68 14.52
N GLN A 17 -7.60 -14.86 14.92
CA GLN A 17 -6.18 -15.10 15.18
C GLN A 17 -5.36 -15.00 13.88
N ASP A 18 -4.08 -14.70 14.01
CA ASP A 18 -3.17 -14.42 12.89
C ASP A 18 -3.19 -15.50 11.80
N PHE A 19 -3.19 -16.77 12.21
CA PHE A 19 -3.28 -17.89 11.27
C PHE A 19 -4.60 -17.89 10.48
N ALA A 20 -5.73 -17.66 11.18
CA ALA A 20 -7.04 -17.64 10.54
C ALA A 20 -7.19 -16.42 9.60
N GLN A 21 -6.62 -15.27 9.97
CA GLN A 21 -6.59 -14.10 9.08
C GLN A 21 -5.86 -14.40 7.78
N ARG A 22 -4.68 -15.02 7.87
CA ARG A 22 -3.90 -15.42 6.67
C ARG A 22 -4.66 -16.43 5.83
N PHE A 23 -5.30 -17.39 6.46
CA PHE A 23 -6.09 -18.40 5.73
C PHE A 23 -7.25 -17.76 4.94
N VAL A 24 -8.03 -16.88 5.60
CA VAL A 24 -9.18 -16.20 4.94
C VAL A 24 -8.69 -15.31 3.79
N VAL A 25 -7.66 -14.50 4.02
CA VAL A 25 -7.11 -13.64 2.97
C VAL A 25 -6.56 -14.48 1.82
N GLY A 26 -5.85 -15.58 2.13
CA GLY A 26 -5.33 -16.51 1.12
C GLY A 26 -6.44 -17.08 0.25
N ALA A 27 -7.48 -17.63 0.86
CA ALA A 27 -8.61 -18.22 0.13
C ALA A 27 -9.29 -17.20 -0.82
N ILE A 28 -9.45 -15.95 -0.37
CA ILE A 28 -10.03 -14.88 -1.21
C ILE A 28 -9.11 -14.54 -2.37
N LEU A 29 -7.80 -14.41 -2.13
CA LEU A 29 -6.84 -14.07 -3.17
C LEU A 29 -6.72 -15.18 -4.21
N ASP A 30 -6.67 -16.43 -3.76
CA ASP A 30 -6.59 -17.60 -4.65
C ASP A 30 -7.86 -17.71 -5.51
N GLU A 31 -9.05 -17.49 -4.94
CA GLU A 31 -10.31 -17.50 -5.68
C GLU A 31 -10.33 -16.38 -6.74
N VAL A 32 -9.98 -15.16 -6.36
CA VAL A 32 -9.94 -14.01 -7.27
C VAL A 32 -8.93 -14.25 -8.40
N PHE A 33 -7.76 -14.76 -8.07
CA PHE A 33 -6.70 -15.01 -9.03
C PHE A 33 -7.10 -16.14 -10.01
N ALA A 34 -7.61 -17.26 -9.49
CA ALA A 34 -8.07 -18.39 -10.30
C ALA A 34 -9.23 -18.01 -11.23
N ASP A 35 -10.20 -17.24 -10.77
CA ASP A 35 -11.31 -16.76 -11.60
C ASP A 35 -10.80 -15.89 -12.76
N LYS A 36 -9.87 -14.99 -12.48
CA LYS A 36 -9.25 -14.13 -13.48
C LYS A 36 -8.38 -14.91 -14.48
N GLU A 37 -7.65 -15.91 -14.04
CA GLU A 37 -6.91 -16.79 -14.94
C GLU A 37 -7.83 -17.63 -15.82
N ALA A 38 -8.89 -18.20 -15.25
CA ALA A 38 -9.84 -19.04 -15.98
C ALA A 38 -10.61 -18.26 -17.05
N THR A 39 -11.01 -17.02 -16.74
CA THR A 39 -11.74 -16.19 -17.69
C THR A 39 -10.84 -15.54 -18.73
N GLY A 40 -9.58 -15.27 -18.41
CA GLY A 40 -8.64 -14.54 -19.25
C GLY A 40 -9.07 -13.09 -19.55
N GLN A 41 -10.14 -12.63 -18.90
CA GLN A 41 -10.72 -11.31 -19.14
C GLN A 41 -10.18 -10.27 -18.17
N ARG A 42 -9.59 -9.21 -18.72
CA ARG A 42 -9.10 -8.10 -17.92
C ARG A 42 -10.23 -7.32 -17.24
N GLN A 43 -11.39 -7.20 -17.86
CA GLN A 43 -12.55 -6.52 -17.30
C GLN A 43 -13.57 -7.51 -16.72
N PRO A 44 -14.29 -7.14 -15.64
CA PRO A 44 -14.14 -5.90 -14.86
C PRO A 44 -12.82 -5.90 -14.06
N LEU A 45 -12.26 -4.72 -13.79
CA LEU A 45 -11.08 -4.62 -12.92
C LEU A 45 -11.45 -5.00 -11.49
N GLN A 46 -10.58 -5.75 -10.85
CA GLN A 46 -10.67 -6.07 -9.42
C GLN A 46 -9.59 -5.35 -8.65
N VAL A 47 -10.00 -4.53 -7.68
CA VAL A 47 -9.09 -3.80 -6.81
C VAL A 47 -9.07 -4.51 -5.45
N ILE A 48 -7.88 -4.90 -5.03
CA ILE A 48 -7.64 -5.55 -3.74
C ILE A 48 -6.83 -4.58 -2.89
N LEU A 49 -7.36 -4.18 -1.74
CA LEU A 49 -6.65 -3.38 -0.76
C LEU A 49 -6.30 -4.25 0.44
N LEU A 50 -5.02 -4.37 0.74
CA LEU A 50 -4.50 -5.09 1.90
C LEU A 50 -3.76 -4.13 2.82
N ASP A 51 -4.28 -3.99 4.03
CA ASP A 51 -3.53 -3.34 5.12
C ASP A 51 -2.54 -4.34 5.74
N GLU A 52 -1.43 -3.84 6.27
CA GLU A 52 -0.34 -4.64 6.82
C GLU A 52 0.19 -5.72 5.84
N LEU A 53 0.47 -5.31 4.60
CA LEU A 53 0.90 -6.23 3.53
C LEU A 53 2.08 -7.13 3.94
N ASN A 54 2.99 -6.66 4.78
CA ASN A 54 4.08 -7.43 5.35
C ASN A 54 3.63 -8.67 6.15
N LYS A 55 2.39 -8.70 6.63
CA LYS A 55 1.81 -9.84 7.31
C LYS A 55 1.53 -11.00 6.36
N TYR A 56 1.16 -10.67 5.13
CA TYR A 56 0.74 -11.63 4.10
C TYR A 56 1.87 -11.99 3.14
N ALA A 57 2.69 -11.02 2.78
CA ALA A 57 3.89 -11.21 1.97
C ALA A 57 5.14 -10.74 2.72
N PRO A 58 5.57 -11.43 3.79
CA PRO A 58 6.75 -11.04 4.55
C PRO A 58 8.03 -11.22 3.71
N ARG A 59 9.03 -10.35 3.97
CA ARG A 59 10.38 -10.49 3.37
C ARG A 59 11.07 -11.75 3.87
N GLU A 60 10.95 -12.00 5.17
CA GLU A 60 11.55 -13.17 5.84
C GLU A 60 10.45 -14.06 6.41
N GLY A 61 10.70 -15.35 6.44
CA GLY A 61 9.72 -16.33 6.89
C GLY A 61 8.80 -16.83 5.77
N GLN A 62 7.88 -17.71 6.16
CA GLN A 62 6.94 -18.34 5.24
C GLN A 62 5.53 -17.79 5.46
N SER A 63 4.86 -17.55 4.37
CA SER A 63 3.42 -17.27 4.33
C SER A 63 2.81 -18.09 3.21
N PRO A 64 1.73 -18.83 3.45
CA PRO A 64 1.11 -19.66 2.43
C PRO A 64 0.59 -18.87 1.23
N ILE A 65 0.34 -17.57 1.43
CA ILE A 65 -0.20 -16.67 0.39
C ILE A 65 0.85 -15.75 -0.23
N ARG A 66 2.12 -15.88 0.19
CA ARG A 66 3.20 -15.04 -0.33
C ARG A 66 3.36 -15.22 -1.85
N GLU A 67 3.31 -16.45 -2.32
CA GLU A 67 3.45 -16.78 -3.75
C GLU A 67 2.32 -16.18 -4.57
N THR A 68 1.08 -16.33 -4.13
CA THR A 68 -0.10 -15.72 -4.78
C THR A 68 0.02 -14.18 -4.86
N LEU A 69 0.50 -13.54 -3.79
CA LEU A 69 0.73 -12.09 -3.80
C LEU A 69 1.86 -11.65 -4.73
N VAL A 70 2.92 -12.45 -4.85
CA VAL A 70 4.00 -12.22 -5.82
C VAL A 70 3.47 -12.36 -7.24
N ASP A 71 2.68 -13.39 -7.52
CA ASP A 71 2.06 -13.60 -8.84
C ASP A 71 1.10 -12.45 -9.20
N ILE A 72 0.30 -11.99 -8.24
CA ILE A 72 -0.57 -10.83 -8.42
C ILE A 72 0.26 -9.57 -8.72
N ALA A 73 1.36 -9.35 -8.01
CA ALA A 73 2.22 -8.19 -8.22
C ALA A 73 2.87 -8.20 -9.62
N GLN A 74 3.24 -9.38 -10.12
CA GLN A 74 3.90 -9.54 -11.42
C GLN A 74 2.90 -9.57 -12.58
N ARG A 75 1.80 -10.27 -12.44
CA ARG A 75 0.88 -10.61 -13.52
C ARG A 75 -0.50 -9.95 -13.42
N GLY A 76 -0.83 -9.38 -12.25
CA GLY A 76 -2.17 -8.84 -11.99
C GLY A 76 -2.61 -7.81 -13.02
N ARG A 77 -1.69 -6.98 -13.56
CA ARG A 77 -2.01 -5.99 -14.60
C ARG A 77 -2.64 -6.63 -15.84
N SER A 78 -2.11 -7.74 -16.31
CA SER A 78 -2.65 -8.46 -17.48
C SER A 78 -4.00 -9.10 -17.20
N LEU A 79 -4.22 -9.55 -15.98
CA LEU A 79 -5.45 -10.17 -15.50
C LEU A 79 -6.52 -9.16 -15.05
N GLY A 80 -6.17 -7.87 -14.97
CA GLY A 80 -7.08 -6.84 -14.47
C GLY A 80 -7.23 -6.82 -12.95
N ILE A 81 -6.23 -7.31 -12.23
CA ILE A 81 -6.13 -7.23 -10.78
C ILE A 81 -5.23 -6.04 -10.42
N ILE A 82 -5.68 -5.18 -9.53
CA ILE A 82 -4.93 -4.05 -8.98
C ILE A 82 -4.75 -4.31 -7.49
N LEU A 83 -3.50 -4.52 -7.06
CA LEU A 83 -3.15 -4.66 -5.66
C LEU A 83 -2.73 -3.30 -5.09
N ILE A 84 -3.38 -2.89 -4.01
CA ILE A 84 -3.00 -1.75 -3.18
C ILE A 84 -2.57 -2.29 -1.83
N GLY A 85 -1.29 -2.20 -1.52
CA GLY A 85 -0.74 -2.64 -0.23
C GLY A 85 -0.39 -1.45 0.65
N ALA A 86 -0.81 -1.48 1.90
CA ALA A 86 -0.40 -0.52 2.92
C ALA A 86 0.49 -1.23 3.94
N GLN A 87 1.56 -0.56 4.37
CA GLN A 87 2.48 -1.07 5.40
C GLN A 87 3.26 0.08 6.04
N GLN A 88 3.73 -0.16 7.24
CA GLN A 88 4.57 0.82 7.95
C GLN A 88 6.00 0.89 7.39
N THR A 89 6.57 -0.26 6.99
CA THR A 89 7.94 -0.36 6.50
C THR A 89 8.01 -1.26 5.27
N ALA A 90 8.47 -0.72 4.14
CA ALA A 90 8.59 -1.48 2.90
C ALA A 90 9.65 -2.58 2.98
N SER A 91 10.68 -2.39 3.81
CA SER A 91 11.75 -3.37 4.00
C SER A 91 11.30 -4.70 4.61
N ARG A 92 10.10 -4.75 5.20
CA ARG A 92 9.51 -5.97 5.75
C ARG A 92 8.63 -6.75 4.76
N VAL A 93 8.35 -6.17 3.60
CA VAL A 93 7.56 -6.82 2.54
C VAL A 93 8.48 -7.58 1.60
N ALA A 94 7.97 -8.66 1.02
CA ALA A 94 8.68 -9.43 -0.01
C ALA A 94 9.17 -8.50 -1.12
N GLN A 95 10.44 -8.62 -1.45
CA GLN A 95 11.12 -7.72 -2.39
C GLN A 95 10.43 -7.70 -3.76
N GLU A 96 10.01 -8.86 -4.23
CA GLU A 96 9.34 -9.02 -5.52
C GLU A 96 8.03 -8.21 -5.59
N VAL A 97 7.30 -8.10 -4.49
CA VAL A 97 6.07 -7.29 -4.43
C VAL A 97 6.39 -5.80 -4.45
N VAL A 98 7.40 -5.37 -3.68
CA VAL A 98 7.82 -3.96 -3.63
C VAL A 98 8.38 -3.49 -4.98
N GLU A 99 9.21 -4.32 -5.63
CA GLU A 99 9.83 -3.99 -6.92
C GLU A 99 8.81 -3.84 -8.05
N ASN A 100 7.75 -4.65 -8.03
CA ASN A 100 6.67 -4.60 -9.03
C ASN A 100 5.65 -3.47 -8.79
N ALA A 101 5.72 -2.77 -7.66
CA ALA A 101 4.85 -1.63 -7.40
C ALA A 101 5.16 -0.46 -8.35
N SER A 102 4.27 -0.20 -9.31
CA SER A 102 4.42 0.89 -10.28
C SER A 102 4.15 2.27 -9.64
N ILE A 103 3.24 2.34 -8.68
CA ILE A 103 2.92 3.56 -7.93
C ILE A 103 3.39 3.35 -6.50
N ARG A 104 4.14 4.31 -5.97
CA ARG A 104 4.68 4.26 -4.61
C ARG A 104 4.36 5.56 -3.89
N VAL A 105 3.81 5.43 -2.69
CA VAL A 105 3.50 6.56 -1.82
C VAL A 105 4.16 6.32 -0.48
N THR A 106 4.90 7.31 0.01
CA THR A 106 5.65 7.18 1.26
C THR A 106 5.47 8.44 2.09
N GLY A 107 5.06 8.28 3.34
CA GLY A 107 5.01 9.34 4.34
C GLY A 107 6.36 9.55 5.03
N ARG A 108 6.30 9.92 6.33
CA ARG A 108 7.50 10.07 7.14
C ARG A 108 8.22 8.74 7.31
N LEU A 109 9.53 8.73 7.12
CA LEU A 109 10.38 7.58 7.27
C LEU A 109 11.23 7.67 8.54
N ASP A 110 11.46 6.52 9.18
CA ASP A 110 12.54 6.37 10.14
C ASP A 110 13.90 6.49 9.44
N ALA A 111 14.93 6.88 10.20
CA ALA A 111 16.28 7.09 9.67
C ALA A 111 16.87 5.82 9.03
N ALA A 112 16.71 4.68 9.71
CA ALA A 112 17.24 3.41 9.24
C ALA A 112 16.48 2.89 8.01
N GLU A 113 15.16 3.11 7.98
CA GLU A 113 14.32 2.71 6.85
C GLU A 113 14.62 3.58 5.61
N ALA A 114 14.87 4.88 5.77
CA ALA A 114 15.21 5.79 4.68
C ALA A 114 16.47 5.38 3.89
N GLU A 115 17.39 4.67 4.52
CA GLU A 115 18.63 4.20 3.88
C GLU A 115 18.47 2.86 3.13
N ARG A 116 17.29 2.24 3.21
CA ARG A 116 17.01 0.98 2.53
C ARG A 116 16.87 1.15 1.01
N SER A 117 17.24 0.10 0.28
CA SER A 117 17.17 0.06 -1.18
C SER A 117 15.76 0.24 -1.74
N GLU A 118 14.74 -0.15 -0.97
CA GLU A 118 13.32 -0.01 -1.30
C GLU A 118 12.91 1.45 -1.55
N TYR A 119 13.68 2.41 -1.02
CA TYR A 119 13.46 3.85 -1.21
C TYR A 119 14.43 4.50 -2.19
N GLY A 120 15.21 3.68 -2.92
CA GLY A 120 16.18 4.16 -3.93
C GLY A 120 15.57 4.97 -5.08
N TRP A 121 14.25 4.87 -5.28
CA TRP A 121 13.51 5.66 -6.25
C TRP A 121 13.37 7.14 -5.88
N MET A 122 13.62 7.51 -4.63
CA MET A 122 13.66 8.90 -4.18
C MET A 122 15.08 9.47 -4.32
N LEU A 123 15.16 10.75 -4.66
CA LEU A 123 16.43 11.49 -4.59
C LEU A 123 16.96 11.50 -3.15
N PRO A 124 18.29 11.48 -2.93
CA PRO A 124 18.86 11.52 -1.59
C PRO A 124 18.35 12.69 -0.73
N SER A 125 18.21 13.87 -1.33
CA SER A 125 17.66 15.05 -0.65
C SER A 125 16.20 14.86 -0.22
N THR A 126 15.39 14.19 -1.05
CA THR A 126 13.98 13.87 -0.73
C THR A 126 13.90 12.85 0.39
N ARG A 127 14.75 11.81 0.39
CA ARG A 127 14.84 10.83 1.47
C ARG A 127 15.22 11.47 2.81
N ALA A 128 16.22 12.36 2.78
CA ALA A 128 16.61 13.10 3.98
C ALA A 128 15.46 13.96 4.54
N ARG A 129 14.70 14.63 3.67
CA ARG A 129 13.52 15.42 4.07
C ARG A 129 12.37 14.56 4.56
N ALA A 130 12.16 13.37 4.00
CA ALA A 130 11.08 12.47 4.40
C ALA A 130 11.16 12.04 5.88
N ARG A 131 12.34 12.11 6.48
CA ARG A 131 12.53 11.87 7.93
C ARG A 131 11.88 12.96 8.80
N LEU A 132 11.65 14.13 8.24
CA LEU A 132 11.13 15.32 8.93
C LEU A 132 9.68 15.66 8.50
N PHE A 133 9.04 14.82 7.70
CA PHE A 133 7.69 15.11 7.23
C PHE A 133 6.69 15.18 8.38
N LYS A 134 5.83 16.18 8.31
CA LYS A 134 4.66 16.29 9.17
C LYS A 134 3.62 15.24 8.77
N PRO A 135 2.69 14.86 9.67
CA PRO A 135 1.55 14.02 9.32
C PRO A 135 0.84 14.54 8.06
N GLY A 136 0.45 13.62 7.17
CA GLY A 136 -0.20 13.96 5.90
C GLY A 136 0.75 14.37 4.77
N THR A 137 2.01 14.71 5.04
CA THR A 137 2.99 14.97 3.97
C THR A 137 3.55 13.65 3.41
N MET A 138 3.52 13.51 2.10
CA MET A 138 3.92 12.28 1.40
C MET A 138 4.71 12.57 0.13
N VAL A 139 5.43 11.56 -0.33
CA VAL A 139 6.10 11.52 -1.65
C VAL A 139 5.38 10.50 -2.51
N LEU A 140 4.97 10.89 -3.69
CA LEU A 140 4.39 10.03 -4.72
C LEU A 140 5.39 9.82 -5.85
N PHE A 141 5.58 8.58 -6.23
CA PHE A 141 6.22 8.18 -7.48
C PHE A 141 5.23 7.42 -8.35
N GLN A 142 5.19 7.77 -9.64
CA GLN A 142 4.49 7.01 -10.66
C GLN A 142 5.19 7.17 -12.01
N PRO A 143 5.14 6.16 -12.92
CA PRO A 143 5.89 6.18 -14.19
C PRO A 143 5.55 7.32 -15.14
N GLY A 144 4.34 7.89 -15.03
CA GLY A 144 3.90 9.00 -15.89
C GLY A 144 4.42 10.38 -15.46
N ILE A 145 5.14 10.48 -14.33
CA ILE A 145 5.68 11.74 -13.81
C ILE A 145 7.19 11.62 -13.74
N PRO A 146 7.95 12.59 -14.34
CA PRO A 146 9.41 12.49 -14.47
C PRO A 146 10.17 12.47 -13.15
N ALA A 147 9.61 13.03 -12.09
CA ALA A 147 10.22 13.09 -10.76
C ALA A 147 9.21 12.85 -9.65
N PRO A 148 9.63 12.28 -8.50
CA PRO A 148 8.75 12.12 -7.35
C PRO A 148 8.17 13.45 -6.88
N LEU A 149 6.87 13.48 -6.59
CA LEU A 149 6.15 14.64 -6.12
C LEU A 149 6.00 14.60 -4.59
N VAL A 150 6.31 15.71 -3.94
CA VAL A 150 5.99 15.92 -2.52
C VAL A 150 4.65 16.66 -2.45
N PHE A 151 3.72 16.16 -1.67
CA PHE A 151 2.40 16.76 -1.50
C PHE A 151 1.87 16.50 -0.09
N THR A 152 0.88 17.27 0.31
CA THR A 152 0.20 17.10 1.60
C THR A 152 -1.24 16.69 1.33
N PHE A 153 -1.67 15.58 1.92
CA PHE A 153 -3.07 15.20 1.92
C PHE A 153 -3.85 16.17 2.78
N PRO A 154 -5.02 16.63 2.32
CA PRO A 154 -5.91 17.36 3.19
C PRO A 154 -6.37 16.46 4.34
N PHE A 155 -6.67 17.07 5.47
CA PHE A 155 -7.22 16.35 6.60
C PHE A 155 -8.52 15.62 6.17
N PRO A 156 -8.66 14.31 6.45
CA PRO A 156 -9.82 13.57 6.00
C PRO A 156 -11.10 14.07 6.70
N PRO A 157 -12.15 14.45 5.95
CA PRO A 157 -13.39 14.99 6.53
C PRO A 157 -14.16 13.96 7.38
N TRP A 158 -13.79 12.69 7.30
CA TRP A 158 -14.36 11.60 8.11
C TRP A 158 -13.54 11.27 9.36
N ALA A 159 -12.51 12.02 9.68
CA ALA A 159 -11.76 11.84 10.91
C ALA A 159 -12.69 12.05 12.11
N THR A 160 -12.71 11.08 13.00
CA THR A 160 -13.72 11.01 14.07
C THR A 160 -13.24 11.61 15.39
N ARG A 161 -11.94 11.90 15.52
CA ARG A 161 -11.38 12.49 16.74
C ARG A 161 -11.19 13.98 16.55
N LYS A 162 -11.75 14.78 17.48
CA LYS A 162 -11.56 16.25 17.50
C LYS A 162 -10.07 16.65 17.56
N GLU A 163 -9.27 15.85 18.23
CA GLU A 163 -7.82 16.05 18.38
C GLU A 163 -7.05 15.83 17.06
N GLU A 164 -7.60 15.04 16.16
CA GLU A 164 -7.08 14.84 14.80
C GLU A 164 -7.50 15.96 13.84
N ALA A 165 -8.49 16.76 14.25
CA ALA A 165 -9.04 17.90 13.50
C ALA A 165 -8.42 19.25 13.88
N VAL A 166 -7.57 19.30 14.90
CA VAL A 166 -6.84 20.51 15.24
C VAL A 166 -5.74 20.70 14.21
N GLU A 167 -5.87 21.72 13.38
CA GLU A 167 -4.76 22.21 12.57
C GLU A 167 -3.62 22.51 13.55
N ASP A 168 -2.46 21.89 13.35
CA ASP A 168 -1.25 22.28 14.04
C ASP A 168 -1.04 23.78 13.76
N ASP A 169 -1.12 24.59 14.81
CA ASP A 169 -0.73 26.00 14.76
C ASP A 169 0.64 26.07 14.06
N ASP A 170 0.75 26.96 13.09
CA ASP A 170 1.98 27.16 12.31
C ASP A 170 3.16 27.35 13.29
N PRO A 171 4.14 26.45 13.37
CA PRO A 171 5.26 26.58 14.30
C PRO A 171 6.14 27.80 14.02
N PHE A 172 5.80 28.62 13.02
CA PHE A 172 6.45 29.88 12.65
C PHE A 172 5.61 31.11 12.98
N GLU A 173 4.42 30.97 13.55
CA GLU A 173 3.63 32.10 14.05
C GLU A 173 4.28 32.65 15.34
N GLY A 174 5.25 33.51 15.17
CA GLY A 174 6.00 34.14 16.28
C GLY A 174 7.44 34.48 15.97
N LEU A 175 7.91 34.26 14.75
CA LEU A 175 9.25 34.63 14.28
C LEU A 175 9.19 35.74 13.24
N SER A 176 8.42 36.79 13.53
CA SER A 176 8.47 38.06 12.78
C SER A 176 9.05 39.19 13.64
#